data_d795e3769e8a668e0baa5c55d7c9f959
#
_entry.id   d795e3769e8a668e0baa5c55d7c9f959
#
_cell.length_a   1.000
_cell.length_b   1.000
_cell.length_c   1.000
_cell.angle_alpha   90.00
_cell.angle_beta   90.00
_cell.angle_gamma   90.00
#
_symmetry.space_group_name_H-M   'P 1'
#
loop_
_entity.id
_entity.type
_entity.pdbx_description
1 polymer ?
#
loop_
_entity_poly.entity_id
_entity_poly.type
_entity_poly.pdbx_seq_one_letter_code
_entity_poly.pdbx_strand_id
1 'polypeptide(L)'
;MPNSNSTPEYKTFENKSSCEKGINIGDWRVTTRKDRIYNSEEIDRISDETKLPQIPEMYFGFNHITIENTKTNVKWSFNTNDALRKVQINLKENENWVRVAVADKWNASRNKEEEEKKKIHRPYDWTFSTDFRGKIENTTAEVTKERIDITKLMRRDPILFFDQVILYEDELGDNGIATLDAKVRVMPTGIFILGRFFLRIEDVLCRSNETRVYLEFDKGYILSEYFSRELPIEDVKKVIK
;
A
#
# COMPACT_ATOMS: atom_id res chain seq x y z
N MET A 1 -13.99 7.03 39.44
CA MET A 1 -13.55 7.05 38.05
C MET A 1 -13.86 5.68 37.47
N PRO A 2 -14.60 5.54 36.39
CA PRO A 2 -14.88 4.23 35.81
C PRO A 2 -13.56 3.64 35.27
N ASN A 3 -13.29 2.38 35.59
CA ASN A 3 -12.18 1.60 35.08
C ASN A 3 -12.39 1.41 33.57
N SER A 4 -11.75 2.25 32.74
CA SER A 4 -11.87 2.25 31.28
C SER A 4 -10.89 1.30 30.55
N ASN A 5 -10.57 0.16 31.16
CA ASN A 5 -9.62 -0.80 30.58
C ASN A 5 -10.25 -2.15 30.18
N SER A 6 -11.56 -2.22 29.97
CA SER A 6 -12.13 -3.45 29.39
C SER A 6 -12.00 -3.43 27.89
N THR A 7 -11.33 -4.45 27.33
CA THR A 7 -11.34 -4.71 25.90
C THR A 7 -12.78 -4.75 25.40
N PRO A 8 -13.15 -4.01 24.34
CA PRO A 8 -14.50 -4.13 23.76
C PRO A 8 -14.78 -5.59 23.36
N GLU A 9 -16.05 -5.97 23.41
CA GLU A 9 -16.46 -7.28 22.92
C GLU A 9 -16.02 -7.45 21.44
N TYR A 10 -15.44 -8.61 21.11
CA TYR A 10 -14.97 -8.85 19.77
C TYR A 10 -15.25 -10.29 19.29
N LYS A 11 -15.34 -10.44 17.97
CA LYS A 11 -15.52 -11.72 17.30
C LYS A 11 -14.79 -11.73 15.97
N THR A 12 -13.92 -12.69 15.75
CA THR A 12 -13.28 -12.92 14.44
C THR A 12 -14.23 -13.68 13.50
N PHE A 13 -14.03 -13.47 12.21
CA PHE A 13 -14.75 -14.19 11.17
C PHE A 13 -13.80 -14.54 10.01
N GLU A 14 -14.17 -15.60 9.29
CA GLU A 14 -13.53 -16.01 8.04
C GLU A 14 -14.60 -16.50 7.08
N ASN A 15 -14.55 -16.00 5.84
CA ASN A 15 -15.40 -16.44 4.75
C ASN A 15 -14.52 -16.93 3.59
N LYS A 16 -14.40 -18.24 3.46
CA LYS A 16 -13.57 -18.87 2.44
C LYS A 16 -14.06 -18.61 1.01
N SER A 17 -15.37 -18.46 0.82
CA SER A 17 -15.96 -18.26 -0.51
C SER A 17 -15.66 -16.86 -1.06
N SER A 18 -15.54 -15.84 -0.22
CA SER A 18 -15.15 -14.47 -0.60
C SER A 18 -13.67 -14.17 -0.34
N CYS A 19 -12.88 -15.12 0.13
CA CYS A 19 -11.48 -14.95 0.52
C CYS A 19 -11.29 -13.84 1.56
N GLU A 20 -12.29 -13.61 2.41
CA GLU A 20 -12.31 -12.56 3.42
C GLU A 20 -12.15 -13.11 4.83
N LYS A 21 -11.41 -12.39 5.65
CA LYS A 21 -11.38 -12.60 7.09
C LYS A 21 -11.30 -11.28 7.82
N GLY A 22 -11.59 -11.29 9.13
CA GLY A 22 -11.58 -10.06 9.88
C GLY A 22 -12.01 -10.21 11.31
N ILE A 23 -12.32 -9.07 11.92
CA ILE A 23 -12.76 -8.95 13.30
C ILE A 23 -13.82 -7.85 13.42
N ASN A 24 -14.90 -8.16 14.15
CA ASN A 24 -15.80 -7.14 14.68
C ASN A 24 -15.36 -6.85 16.11
N ILE A 25 -15.20 -5.58 16.48
CA ILE A 25 -14.79 -5.15 17.81
C ILE A 25 -15.51 -3.86 18.19
N GLY A 26 -16.38 -3.91 19.21
CA GLY A 26 -17.28 -2.81 19.49
C GLY A 26 -18.08 -2.41 18.25
N ASP A 27 -18.03 -1.12 17.90
CA ASP A 27 -18.72 -0.57 16.71
C ASP A 27 -17.89 -0.66 15.42
N TRP A 28 -16.73 -1.28 15.46
CA TRP A 28 -15.82 -1.35 14.33
C TRP A 28 -15.77 -2.75 13.71
N ARG A 29 -15.67 -2.75 12.39
CA ARG A 29 -15.41 -3.94 11.60
C ARG A 29 -14.12 -3.75 10.81
N VAL A 30 -13.22 -4.71 10.94
CA VAL A 30 -12.01 -4.81 10.12
C VAL A 30 -12.17 -5.99 9.18
N THR A 31 -11.97 -5.77 7.89
CA THR A 31 -12.03 -6.83 6.87
C THR A 31 -10.75 -6.79 6.05
N THR A 32 -10.20 -7.97 5.78
CA THR A 32 -9.11 -8.16 4.83
C THR A 32 -9.52 -9.19 3.79
N ARG A 33 -9.17 -8.95 2.55
CA ARG A 33 -9.34 -9.91 1.45
C ARG A 33 -8.01 -10.18 0.80
N LYS A 34 -7.71 -11.46 0.59
CA LYS A 34 -6.54 -11.94 -0.15
C LYS A 34 -7.02 -12.97 -1.18
N ASP A 35 -6.83 -12.62 -2.42
CA ASP A 35 -7.30 -13.42 -3.54
C ASP A 35 -6.16 -13.56 -4.58
N ARG A 36 -6.40 -14.29 -5.65
CA ARG A 36 -5.47 -14.48 -6.75
C ARG A 36 -5.11 -13.18 -7.46
N ILE A 37 -4.04 -13.20 -8.21
CA ILE A 37 -3.73 -12.15 -9.20
C ILE A 37 -4.83 -12.10 -10.28
N TYR A 38 -4.99 -10.96 -10.91
CA TYR A 38 -5.89 -10.80 -12.04
C TYR A 38 -5.42 -11.64 -13.24
N ASN A 39 -6.38 -12.17 -13.99
CA ASN A 39 -6.13 -12.79 -15.29
C ASN A 39 -6.03 -11.72 -16.40
N SER A 40 -5.71 -12.16 -17.63
CA SER A 40 -5.50 -11.26 -18.75
C SER A 40 -6.71 -10.36 -19.06
N GLU A 41 -7.93 -10.91 -19.03
CA GLU A 41 -9.15 -10.13 -19.31
C GLU A 41 -9.42 -9.05 -18.23
N GLU A 42 -9.11 -9.37 -16.96
CA GLU A 42 -9.21 -8.42 -15.85
C GLU A 42 -8.14 -7.32 -15.96
N ILE A 43 -6.93 -7.69 -16.37
CA ILE A 43 -5.81 -6.75 -16.62
C ILE A 43 -6.15 -5.81 -17.78
N ASP A 44 -6.65 -6.32 -18.91
CA ASP A 44 -7.05 -5.51 -20.06
C ASP A 44 -8.10 -4.47 -19.66
N ARG A 45 -9.10 -4.89 -18.86
CA ARG A 45 -10.14 -3.97 -18.34
C ARG A 45 -9.55 -2.85 -17.48
N ILE A 46 -8.64 -3.18 -16.54
CA ILE A 46 -8.00 -2.18 -15.67
C ILE A 46 -7.09 -1.26 -16.48
N SER A 47 -6.38 -1.77 -17.49
CA SER A 47 -5.58 -0.98 -18.41
C SER A 47 -6.45 0.05 -19.14
N ASP A 48 -7.61 -0.38 -19.65
CA ASP A 48 -8.56 0.50 -20.33
C ASP A 48 -9.15 1.56 -19.40
N GLU A 49 -9.48 1.20 -18.16
CA GLU A 49 -10.04 2.12 -17.16
C GLU A 49 -9.00 3.16 -16.68
N THR A 50 -7.77 2.75 -16.45
CA THR A 50 -6.72 3.62 -15.92
C THR A 50 -5.95 4.35 -16.99
N LYS A 51 -6.03 3.89 -18.25
CA LYS A 51 -5.22 4.34 -19.39
C LYS A 51 -3.72 4.11 -19.19
N LEU A 52 -3.35 3.23 -18.26
CA LEU A 52 -1.97 2.80 -18.08
C LEU A 52 -1.62 1.77 -19.16
N PRO A 53 -0.55 1.98 -19.93
CA PRO A 53 -0.13 1.07 -20.99
C PRO A 53 0.39 -0.28 -20.45
N GLN A 54 0.72 -0.33 -19.17
CA GLN A 54 1.21 -1.52 -18.49
C GLN A 54 0.68 -1.52 -17.05
N ILE A 55 0.28 -2.69 -16.59
CA ILE A 55 -0.15 -2.95 -15.21
C ILE A 55 0.97 -3.72 -14.50
N PRO A 56 1.16 -3.56 -13.17
CA PRO A 56 2.15 -4.33 -12.42
C PRO A 56 2.01 -5.84 -12.65
N GLU A 57 3.13 -6.57 -12.71
CA GLU A 57 3.18 -8.01 -13.02
C GLU A 57 2.31 -8.84 -12.07
N MET A 58 2.40 -8.56 -10.77
CA MET A 58 1.56 -9.19 -9.76
C MET A 58 0.51 -8.18 -9.28
N TYR A 59 -0.63 -8.16 -9.92
CA TYR A 59 -1.73 -7.27 -9.62
C TYR A 59 -2.87 -8.03 -8.92
N PHE A 60 -3.08 -7.71 -7.64
CA PHE A 60 -4.09 -8.34 -6.79
C PHE A 60 -5.33 -7.44 -6.66
N GLY A 61 -6.08 -7.26 -7.75
CA GLY A 61 -7.16 -6.29 -7.84
C GLY A 61 -8.32 -6.51 -6.87
N PHE A 62 -8.50 -7.73 -6.35
CA PHE A 62 -9.49 -8.04 -5.33
C PHE A 62 -9.02 -7.77 -3.90
N ASN A 63 -7.71 -7.61 -3.70
CA ASN A 63 -7.13 -7.46 -2.38
C ASN A 63 -7.45 -6.10 -1.76
N HIS A 64 -7.81 -6.13 -0.48
CA HIS A 64 -8.05 -4.90 0.27
C HIS A 64 -7.94 -5.11 1.78
N ILE A 65 -7.75 -3.99 2.49
CA ILE A 65 -8.00 -3.84 3.92
C ILE A 65 -9.03 -2.74 4.08
N THR A 66 -10.05 -2.99 4.90
CA THR A 66 -11.08 -2.01 5.22
C THR A 66 -11.28 -1.95 6.73
N ILE A 67 -11.39 -0.75 7.28
CA ILE A 67 -11.97 -0.48 8.60
C ILE A 67 -13.25 0.31 8.41
N GLU A 68 -14.30 -0.07 9.13
CA GLU A 68 -15.62 0.53 9.01
C GLU A 68 -16.25 0.67 10.38
N ASN A 69 -16.80 1.84 10.66
CA ASN A 69 -17.66 2.03 11.82
C ASN A 69 -19.09 1.68 11.45
N THR A 70 -19.65 0.63 12.04
CA THR A 70 -20.98 0.08 11.71
C THR A 70 -22.15 0.99 12.09
N LYS A 71 -21.92 1.97 13.00
CA LYS A 71 -22.95 2.95 13.41
C LYS A 71 -22.95 4.20 12.54
N THR A 72 -21.76 4.71 12.22
CA THR A 72 -21.61 5.98 11.49
C THR A 72 -21.36 5.78 10.00
N ASN A 73 -21.09 4.55 9.57
CA ASN A 73 -20.68 4.19 8.20
C ASN A 73 -19.37 4.86 7.74
N VAL A 74 -18.60 5.45 8.66
CA VAL A 74 -17.26 5.97 8.35
C VAL A 74 -16.39 4.80 7.96
N LYS A 75 -15.74 4.92 6.80
CA LYS A 75 -14.96 3.83 6.22
C LYS A 75 -13.60 4.34 5.74
N TRP A 76 -12.56 3.57 6.02
CA TRP A 76 -11.24 3.75 5.43
C TRP A 76 -10.79 2.44 4.78
N SER A 77 -10.37 2.52 3.51
CA SER A 77 -9.95 1.35 2.75
C SER A 77 -8.61 1.54 2.05
N PHE A 78 -7.85 0.47 2.00
CA PHE A 78 -6.68 0.31 1.14
C PHE A 78 -7.00 -0.78 0.12
N ASN A 79 -7.04 -0.44 -1.15
CA ASN A 79 -7.28 -1.38 -2.24
C ASN A 79 -6.40 -1.07 -3.44
N THR A 80 -6.22 -2.06 -4.27
CA THR A 80 -5.30 -2.02 -5.40
C THR A 80 -5.75 -1.06 -6.49
N ASN A 81 -7.04 -1.07 -6.83
CA ASN A 81 -7.57 -0.27 -7.93
C ASN A 81 -7.44 1.23 -7.66
N ASP A 82 -7.77 1.67 -6.43
CA ASP A 82 -7.64 3.08 -6.05
C ASP A 82 -6.17 3.52 -5.99
N ALA A 83 -5.27 2.62 -5.59
CA ALA A 83 -3.84 2.90 -5.56
C ALA A 83 -3.27 3.06 -6.97
N LEU A 84 -3.63 2.17 -7.90
CA LEU A 84 -3.15 2.21 -9.27
C LEU A 84 -3.59 3.51 -9.99
N ARG A 85 -4.79 4.01 -9.72
CA ARG A 85 -5.28 5.29 -10.26
C ARG A 85 -4.48 6.51 -9.79
N LYS A 86 -3.61 6.34 -8.79
CA LYS A 86 -2.68 7.39 -8.33
C LYS A 86 -1.31 7.34 -9.01
N VAL A 87 -1.03 6.29 -9.77
CA VAL A 87 0.16 6.24 -10.63
C VAL A 87 0.03 7.28 -11.72
N GLN A 88 1.10 8.06 -11.92
CA GLN A 88 1.07 9.17 -12.86
C GLN A 88 1.18 8.69 -14.31
N ILE A 89 0.36 9.28 -15.17
CA ILE A 89 0.41 9.11 -16.63
C ILE A 89 0.80 10.43 -17.29
N ASN A 90 1.20 10.40 -18.55
CA ASN A 90 1.59 11.58 -19.35
C ASN A 90 2.71 12.41 -18.69
N LEU A 91 3.69 11.75 -18.10
CA LEU A 91 4.85 12.39 -17.51
C LEU A 91 5.62 13.15 -18.61
N LYS A 92 5.89 14.42 -18.36
CA LYS A 92 6.74 15.21 -19.24
C LYS A 92 8.20 14.83 -19.05
N GLU A 93 8.97 14.98 -20.11
CA GLU A 93 10.42 14.78 -20.05
C GLU A 93 11.01 15.68 -18.96
N ASN A 94 11.75 15.10 -18.01
CA ASN A 94 12.35 15.73 -16.84
C ASN A 94 11.48 15.92 -15.59
N GLU A 95 10.23 15.50 -15.56
CA GLU A 95 9.43 15.50 -14.32
C GLU A 95 9.64 14.21 -13.52
N ASN A 96 10.49 14.24 -12.50
CA ASN A 96 10.71 13.19 -11.46
C ASN A 96 10.72 11.72 -11.91
N TRP A 97 11.16 11.45 -13.11
CA TRP A 97 11.23 10.08 -13.62
C TRP A 97 12.47 9.37 -13.11
N VAL A 98 12.29 8.14 -12.78
CA VAL A 98 13.42 7.24 -12.65
C VAL A 98 13.74 6.68 -14.04
N ARG A 99 14.91 7.04 -14.57
CA ARG A 99 15.40 6.55 -15.87
C ARG A 99 16.22 5.29 -15.63
N VAL A 100 15.69 4.16 -16.05
CA VAL A 100 16.36 2.87 -15.95
C VAL A 100 16.39 2.21 -17.31
N ALA A 101 17.54 1.65 -17.67
CA ALA A 101 17.66 0.79 -18.83
C ALA A 101 17.10 -0.59 -18.48
N VAL A 102 16.61 -1.33 -19.46
CA VAL A 102 16.24 -2.73 -19.28
C VAL A 102 17.50 -3.53 -18.91
N ALA A 103 17.38 -4.46 -17.96
CA ALA A 103 18.49 -5.27 -17.49
C ALA A 103 19.23 -5.98 -18.64
N ASP A 104 20.55 -6.05 -18.55
CA ASP A 104 21.39 -6.66 -19.61
C ASP A 104 21.00 -8.12 -19.90
N LYS A 105 20.59 -8.88 -18.87
CA LYS A 105 20.10 -10.25 -19.02
C LYS A 105 18.82 -10.33 -19.86
N TRP A 106 17.92 -9.40 -19.66
CA TRP A 106 16.65 -9.34 -20.39
C TRP A 106 16.88 -8.93 -21.85
N ASN A 107 17.80 -7.98 -22.12
CA ASN A 107 18.23 -7.61 -23.47
C ASN A 107 18.92 -8.76 -24.17
N ALA A 108 19.82 -9.48 -23.50
CA ALA A 108 20.54 -10.64 -24.05
C ALA A 108 19.60 -11.78 -24.47
N SER A 109 18.50 -12.00 -23.72
CA SER A 109 17.51 -13.04 -24.03
C SER A 109 16.72 -12.80 -25.32
N ARG A 110 16.75 -11.56 -25.87
CA ARG A 110 15.96 -11.14 -27.03
C ARG A 110 16.73 -10.97 -28.33
N ASN A 111 18.00 -11.40 -28.41
CA ASN A 111 18.85 -11.34 -29.60
C ASN A 111 18.74 -10.00 -30.40
N LYS A 112 18.68 -8.89 -29.72
CA LYS A 112 18.75 -7.59 -30.36
C LYS A 112 20.21 -7.15 -30.38
N GLU A 113 20.76 -7.03 -31.60
CA GLU A 113 22.04 -6.36 -31.87
C GLU A 113 22.11 -5.02 -31.13
N GLU A 114 23.31 -4.62 -30.74
CA GLU A 114 23.67 -3.44 -29.96
C GLU A 114 22.93 -2.16 -30.38
N GLU A 115 21.65 -2.09 -30.09
CA GLU A 115 21.01 -0.78 -29.98
C GLU A 115 21.49 -0.19 -28.65
N GLU A 116 22.09 1.01 -28.71
CA GLU A 116 22.42 1.85 -27.56
C GLU A 116 21.45 1.58 -26.41
N LYS A 117 21.95 1.40 -25.17
CA LYS A 117 21.15 1.25 -23.96
C LYS A 117 20.12 2.37 -23.93
N LYS A 118 19.05 2.20 -24.69
CA LYS A 118 18.00 3.21 -24.83
C LYS A 118 17.33 3.35 -23.49
N LYS A 119 17.55 4.48 -22.86
CA LYS A 119 16.78 4.89 -21.69
C LYS A 119 15.31 4.83 -22.09
N ILE A 120 14.55 3.96 -21.46
CA ILE A 120 13.15 3.78 -21.80
C ILE A 120 12.39 5.02 -21.29
N HIS A 121 11.85 5.80 -22.23
CA HIS A 121 10.92 6.86 -21.94
C HIS A 121 9.50 6.31 -22.05
N ARG A 122 8.76 6.33 -20.94
CA ARG A 122 7.38 5.88 -20.93
C ARG A 122 6.45 7.05 -20.59
N PRO A 123 5.24 7.13 -21.17
CA PRO A 123 4.27 8.20 -20.91
C PRO A 123 3.56 8.02 -19.56
N TYR A 124 4.05 7.18 -18.67
CA TYR A 124 3.53 6.89 -17.34
C TYR A 124 4.70 6.56 -16.40
N ASP A 125 4.45 6.63 -15.10
CA ASP A 125 5.43 6.20 -14.10
C ASP A 125 5.51 4.66 -14.07
N TRP A 126 6.45 4.11 -14.83
CA TRP A 126 6.66 2.68 -14.96
C TRP A 126 7.29 2.01 -13.73
N THR A 127 7.62 2.80 -12.70
CA THR A 127 7.98 2.29 -11.38
C THR A 127 6.75 2.05 -10.51
N PHE A 128 5.56 2.38 -11.03
CA PHE A 128 4.27 2.30 -10.33
C PHE A 128 4.26 3.01 -8.98
N SER A 129 5.08 4.07 -8.85
CA SER A 129 5.14 4.86 -7.61
C SER A 129 3.78 5.48 -7.31
N THR A 130 3.36 5.36 -6.06
CA THR A 130 2.10 5.91 -5.61
C THR A 130 2.24 6.62 -4.28
N ASP A 131 1.51 7.72 -4.12
CA ASP A 131 1.29 8.43 -2.86
C ASP A 131 -0.06 8.06 -2.22
N PHE A 132 -0.66 6.94 -2.61
CA PHE A 132 -1.95 6.49 -2.14
C PHE A 132 -1.96 6.33 -0.61
N ARG A 133 -2.90 7.02 0.04
CA ARG A 133 -3.02 7.09 1.50
C ARG A 133 -4.24 6.36 2.04
N GLY A 134 -4.87 5.54 1.20
CA GLY A 134 -6.18 4.97 1.46
C GLY A 134 -7.30 5.89 0.99
N LYS A 135 -8.50 5.34 0.90
CA LYS A 135 -9.74 6.03 0.56
C LYS A 135 -10.60 6.17 1.80
N ILE A 136 -11.05 7.40 2.06
CA ILE A 136 -11.95 7.72 3.17
C ILE A 136 -13.33 7.97 2.60
N GLU A 137 -14.35 7.42 3.24
CA GLU A 137 -15.76 7.61 2.87
C GLU A 137 -16.59 7.98 4.10
N ASN A 138 -17.64 8.77 3.87
CA ASN A 138 -18.65 9.18 4.85
C ASN A 138 -18.10 10.04 6.00
N THR A 139 -16.98 10.72 5.81
CA THR A 139 -16.43 11.70 6.74
C THR A 139 -15.52 12.69 6.02
N THR A 140 -15.18 13.78 6.69
CA THR A 140 -14.22 14.78 6.22
C THR A 140 -12.91 14.64 6.99
N ALA A 141 -11.79 14.90 6.32
CA ALA A 141 -10.48 14.94 6.94
C ALA A 141 -10.11 16.39 7.27
N GLU A 142 -9.61 16.61 8.47
CA GLU A 142 -9.10 17.90 8.92
C GLU A 142 -7.61 17.81 9.26
N VAL A 143 -6.87 18.88 9.00
CA VAL A 143 -5.46 18.95 9.36
C VAL A 143 -5.34 19.20 10.86
N THR A 144 -4.63 18.31 11.57
CA THR A 144 -4.37 18.44 13.00
C THR A 144 -2.87 18.44 13.30
N LYS A 145 -2.50 19.01 14.46
CA LYS A 145 -1.14 18.92 15.02
C LYS A 145 -0.95 17.66 15.88
N GLU A 146 -2.03 16.95 16.18
CA GLU A 146 -1.97 15.70 16.94
C GLU A 146 -1.20 14.64 16.14
N ARG A 147 -0.40 13.85 16.84
CA ARG A 147 0.42 12.79 16.26
C ARG A 147 0.04 11.44 16.81
N ILE A 148 0.27 10.40 16.01
CA ILE A 148 0.14 9.02 16.49
C ILE A 148 1.18 8.78 17.58
N ASP A 149 0.70 8.39 18.75
CA ASP A 149 1.58 8.04 19.87
C ASP A 149 2.23 6.67 19.64
N ILE A 150 3.46 6.71 19.13
CA ILE A 150 4.25 5.51 18.83
C ILE A 150 4.49 4.66 20.09
N THR A 151 4.56 5.28 21.29
CA THR A 151 4.80 4.54 22.53
C THR A 151 3.67 3.56 22.82
N LYS A 152 2.44 3.90 22.46
CA LYS A 152 1.28 3.01 22.55
C LYS A 152 1.40 1.81 21.58
N LEU A 153 1.94 2.03 20.38
CA LEU A 153 2.16 0.98 19.40
C LEU A 153 3.32 0.03 19.77
N MET A 154 4.26 0.50 20.58
CA MET A 154 5.40 -0.29 21.07
C MET A 154 5.04 -1.17 22.28
N ARG A 155 3.89 -0.98 22.90
CA ARG A 155 3.42 -1.86 23.99
C ARG A 155 3.27 -3.28 23.47
N ARG A 156 3.54 -4.25 24.34
CA ARG A 156 3.30 -5.68 24.07
C ARG A 156 1.86 -6.08 24.43
N ASP A 157 0.90 -5.27 23.97
CA ASP A 157 -0.51 -5.59 24.12
C ASP A 157 -0.88 -6.80 23.27
N PRO A 158 -1.87 -7.61 23.67
CA PRO A 158 -2.35 -8.71 22.87
C PRO A 158 -2.78 -8.23 21.48
N ILE A 159 -2.43 -8.99 20.44
CA ILE A 159 -2.91 -8.75 19.08
C ILE A 159 -4.14 -9.63 18.89
N LEU A 160 -5.31 -9.01 18.79
CA LEU A 160 -6.59 -9.69 18.62
C LEU A 160 -6.81 -10.13 17.17
N PHE A 161 -6.27 -9.35 16.22
CA PHE A 161 -6.27 -9.67 14.80
C PHE A 161 -5.07 -9.02 14.12
N PHE A 162 -4.44 -9.77 13.22
CA PHE A 162 -3.36 -9.27 12.37
C PHE A 162 -3.50 -9.86 10.97
N ASP A 163 -3.30 -9.00 9.98
CA ASP A 163 -3.11 -9.44 8.60
C ASP A 163 -2.23 -8.48 7.80
N GLN A 164 -1.65 -9.02 6.74
CA GLN A 164 -0.92 -8.27 5.72
C GLN A 164 -1.47 -8.62 4.35
N VAL A 165 -1.72 -7.63 3.53
CA VAL A 165 -2.29 -7.75 2.19
C VAL A 165 -1.35 -7.07 1.20
N ILE A 166 -0.87 -7.83 0.22
CA ILE A 166 -0.14 -7.27 -0.93
C ILE A 166 -1.19 -6.79 -1.92
N LEU A 167 -1.04 -5.58 -2.42
CA LEU A 167 -1.92 -4.97 -3.39
C LEU A 167 -1.36 -5.14 -4.80
N TYR A 168 -0.10 -4.83 -5.02
CA TYR A 168 0.63 -5.17 -6.24
C TYR A 168 2.14 -5.26 -5.99
N GLU A 169 2.82 -5.94 -6.92
CA GLU A 169 4.28 -6.03 -6.97
C GLU A 169 4.74 -6.10 -8.43
N ASP A 170 5.90 -5.52 -8.74
CA ASP A 170 6.52 -5.52 -10.06
C ASP A 170 8.04 -5.60 -9.92
N GLU A 171 8.69 -6.46 -10.71
CA GLU A 171 10.14 -6.64 -10.70
C GLU A 171 10.89 -5.63 -11.57
N LEU A 172 10.16 -4.70 -12.20
CA LEU A 172 10.73 -3.62 -13.01
C LEU A 172 11.67 -4.10 -14.13
N GLY A 173 11.32 -5.25 -14.72
CA GLY A 173 12.15 -5.87 -15.76
C GLY A 173 13.54 -6.24 -15.28
N ASP A 174 13.63 -6.92 -14.12
CA ASP A 174 14.84 -7.35 -13.42
C ASP A 174 15.76 -6.21 -12.88
N ASN A 175 15.27 -4.96 -12.89
CA ASN A 175 16.06 -3.81 -12.40
C ASN A 175 15.77 -3.43 -10.95
N GLY A 176 14.86 -4.13 -10.29
CA GLY A 176 14.50 -3.79 -8.90
C GLY A 176 13.18 -4.39 -8.48
N ILE A 177 12.51 -3.72 -7.57
CA ILE A 177 11.19 -4.11 -7.09
C ILE A 177 10.37 -2.87 -6.73
N ALA A 178 9.11 -2.88 -7.12
CA ALA A 178 8.08 -1.96 -6.64
C ALA A 178 6.98 -2.78 -5.94
N THR A 179 6.70 -2.50 -4.68
CA THR A 179 5.68 -3.23 -3.91
C THR A 179 4.77 -2.26 -3.18
N LEU A 180 3.46 -2.47 -3.26
CA LEU A 180 2.47 -1.82 -2.40
C LEU A 180 1.81 -2.86 -1.52
N ASP A 181 1.94 -2.71 -0.20
CA ASP A 181 1.29 -3.55 0.79
C ASP A 181 0.55 -2.73 1.85
N ALA A 182 -0.37 -3.38 2.54
CA ALA A 182 -1.00 -2.83 3.72
C ALA A 182 -1.05 -3.89 4.83
N LYS A 183 -0.87 -3.44 6.08
CA LYS A 183 -0.91 -4.27 7.29
C LYS A 183 -1.92 -3.70 8.26
N VAL A 184 -2.69 -4.56 8.89
CA VAL A 184 -3.60 -4.16 9.96
C VAL A 184 -3.28 -4.93 11.24
N ARG A 185 -3.30 -4.21 12.36
CA ARG A 185 -3.17 -4.76 13.71
C ARG A 185 -4.30 -4.23 14.57
N VAL A 186 -5.11 -5.13 15.12
CA VAL A 186 -6.18 -4.80 16.07
C VAL A 186 -5.73 -5.20 17.47
N MET A 187 -5.79 -4.27 18.37
CA MET A 187 -5.41 -4.38 19.79
C MET A 187 -6.64 -4.12 20.67
N PRO A 188 -6.60 -4.45 21.97
CA PRO A 188 -7.70 -4.14 22.90
C PRO A 188 -8.10 -2.66 22.95
N THR A 189 -7.16 -1.76 22.65
CA THR A 189 -7.33 -0.30 22.78
C THR A 189 -7.56 0.41 21.45
N GLY A 190 -7.32 -0.26 20.30
CA GLY A 190 -7.44 0.42 19.02
C GLY A 190 -6.99 -0.40 17.82
N ILE A 191 -7.04 0.23 16.66
CA ILE A 191 -6.67 -0.35 15.37
C ILE A 191 -5.53 0.48 14.77
N PHE A 192 -4.50 -0.20 14.27
CA PHE A 192 -3.40 0.40 13.53
C PHE A 192 -3.31 -0.19 12.13
N ILE A 193 -3.21 0.67 11.11
CA ILE A 193 -2.94 0.27 9.72
C ILE A 193 -1.64 0.95 9.27
N LEU A 194 -0.81 0.18 8.58
CA LEU A 194 0.36 0.66 7.86
C LEU A 194 0.20 0.30 6.39
N GLY A 195 -0.09 1.30 5.53
CA GLY A 195 0.05 1.18 4.09
C GLY A 195 1.47 1.58 3.69
N ARG A 196 2.14 0.81 2.83
CA ARG A 196 3.50 1.11 2.40
C ARG A 196 3.70 0.79 0.92
N PHE A 197 4.12 1.80 0.18
CA PHE A 197 4.77 1.62 -1.10
C PHE A 197 6.28 1.58 -0.87
N PHE A 198 6.95 0.58 -1.43
CA PHE A 198 8.40 0.43 -1.41
C PHE A 198 8.91 0.25 -2.83
N LEU A 199 9.94 1.01 -3.18
CA LEU A 199 10.64 0.94 -4.45
C LEU A 199 12.13 0.78 -4.19
N ARG A 200 12.75 -0.20 -4.84
CA ARG A 200 14.19 -0.30 -4.95
C ARG A 200 14.53 -0.47 -6.42
N ILE A 201 15.39 0.40 -6.93
CA ILE A 201 15.98 0.27 -8.26
C ILE A 201 17.46 0.05 -8.06
N GLU A 202 17.98 -1.04 -8.63
CA GLU A 202 19.38 -1.44 -8.47
C GLU A 202 20.31 -0.30 -8.92
N ASP A 203 21.33 -0.04 -8.08
CA ASP A 203 22.35 1.00 -8.26
C ASP A 203 21.82 2.43 -8.47
N VAL A 204 20.52 2.68 -8.26
CA VAL A 204 19.89 4.00 -8.41
C VAL A 204 19.38 4.51 -7.07
N LEU A 205 18.25 4.02 -6.58
CA LEU A 205 17.60 4.56 -5.38
C LEU A 205 16.73 3.53 -4.65
N CYS A 206 16.42 3.89 -3.40
CA CYS A 206 15.30 3.33 -2.64
C CYS A 206 14.31 4.43 -2.28
N ARG A 207 13.01 4.15 -2.43
CA ARG A 207 11.90 5.02 -2.03
C ARG A 207 10.94 4.26 -1.13
N SER A 208 10.45 4.93 -0.09
CA SER A 208 9.38 4.38 0.76
C SER A 208 8.36 5.47 1.05
N ASN A 209 7.09 5.19 0.71
CA ASN A 209 5.95 6.02 1.06
C ASN A 209 5.09 5.25 2.07
N GLU A 210 4.92 5.80 3.26
CA GLU A 210 4.18 5.14 4.34
C GLU A 210 2.98 5.99 4.75
N THR A 211 1.82 5.35 4.83
CA THR A 211 0.62 5.90 5.47
C THR A 211 0.35 5.12 6.75
N ARG A 212 0.31 5.81 7.87
CA ARG A 212 -0.04 5.26 9.18
C ARG A 212 -1.43 5.75 9.55
N VAL A 213 -2.33 4.84 9.88
CA VAL A 213 -3.68 5.15 10.34
C VAL A 213 -3.84 4.55 11.73
N TYR A 214 -4.28 5.35 12.68
CA TYR A 214 -4.48 4.92 14.06
C TYR A 214 -5.83 5.38 14.59
N LEU A 215 -6.58 4.44 15.11
CA LEU A 215 -7.86 4.61 15.77
C LEU A 215 -7.74 4.12 17.21
N GLU A 216 -8.05 4.96 18.19
CA GLU A 216 -8.31 4.55 19.58
C GLU A 216 -9.83 4.43 19.79
N PHE A 217 -10.28 3.34 20.43
CA PHE A 217 -11.72 3.09 20.57
C PHE A 217 -12.44 4.09 21.50
N ASP A 218 -11.72 4.71 22.42
CA ASP A 218 -12.23 5.75 23.33
C ASP A 218 -12.21 7.16 22.73
N LYS A 219 -11.55 7.34 21.60
CA LYS A 219 -11.49 8.60 20.86
C LYS A 219 -12.44 8.56 19.64
N GLY A 220 -13.21 9.58 19.45
CA GLY A 220 -14.19 9.66 18.36
C GLY A 220 -13.60 9.97 16.98
N TYR A 221 -12.28 9.83 16.77
CA TYR A 221 -11.59 10.21 15.54
C TYR A 221 -10.45 9.26 15.17
N ILE A 222 -10.04 9.33 13.92
CA ILE A 222 -8.95 8.56 13.34
C ILE A 222 -7.80 9.51 13.00
N LEU A 223 -6.58 9.19 13.44
CA LEU A 223 -5.37 9.91 13.04
C LEU A 223 -4.73 9.24 11.83
N SER A 224 -4.25 10.06 10.89
CA SER A 224 -3.45 9.60 9.76
C SER A 224 -2.20 10.42 9.61
N GLU A 225 -1.08 9.74 9.36
CA GLU A 225 0.21 10.35 9.07
C GLU A 225 0.78 9.78 7.77
N TYR A 226 1.44 10.62 7.00
CA TYR A 226 2.11 10.21 5.77
C TYR A 226 3.59 10.59 5.81
N PHE A 227 4.43 9.67 5.38
CA PHE A 227 5.87 9.83 5.28
C PHE A 227 6.33 9.39 3.90
N SER A 228 7.21 10.18 3.30
CA SER A 228 7.88 9.82 2.06
C SER A 228 9.38 10.01 2.26
N ARG A 229 10.15 9.00 1.85
CA ARG A 229 11.62 9.02 1.90
C ARG A 229 12.16 8.45 0.62
N GLU A 230 13.18 9.11 0.09
CA GLU A 230 13.96 8.64 -1.04
C GLU A 230 15.44 8.81 -0.73
N LEU A 231 16.22 7.80 -1.01
CA LEU A 231 17.67 7.78 -0.79
C LEU A 231 18.35 7.13 -2.00
N PRO A 232 19.46 7.71 -2.47
CA PRO A 232 20.36 7.03 -3.40
C PRO A 232 20.82 5.69 -2.81
N ILE A 233 20.97 4.66 -3.64
CA ILE A 233 21.35 3.32 -3.18
C ILE A 233 22.71 3.32 -2.48
N GLU A 234 23.63 4.21 -2.90
CA GLU A 234 24.95 4.36 -2.28
C GLU A 234 24.86 4.83 -0.81
N ASP A 235 23.87 5.67 -0.50
CA ASP A 235 23.66 6.15 0.87
C ASP A 235 23.05 5.07 1.73
N VAL A 236 22.15 4.26 1.17
CA VAL A 236 21.60 3.07 1.85
C VAL A 236 22.70 2.09 2.20
N LYS A 237 23.61 1.79 1.26
CA LYS A 237 24.77 0.89 1.48
C LYS A 237 25.71 1.38 2.61
N LYS A 238 25.80 2.69 2.88
CA LYS A 238 26.61 3.26 3.98
C LYS A 238 25.97 3.05 5.35
N VAL A 239 24.64 3.04 5.43
CA VAL A 239 23.90 2.89 6.70
C VAL A 239 23.86 1.43 7.19
N ILE A 240 23.99 0.46 6.28
CA ILE A 240 23.90 -0.98 6.59
C ILE A 240 25.26 -1.57 7.00
N LYS A 241 26.35 -0.83 6.90
CA LYS A 241 27.68 -1.24 7.39
C LYS A 241 27.85 -0.92 8.88
#